data_91a697465af0e1f050f4504a70907760
#
_entry.id   91a697465af0e1f050f4504a70907760
#
_cell.length_a   1.000
_cell.length_b   1.000
_cell.length_c   1.000
_cell.angle_alpha   90.00
_cell.angle_beta   90.00
_cell.angle_gamma   90.00
#
_symmetry.space_group_name_H-M   'P 1'
#
loop_
_entity.id
_entity.type
_entity.pdbx_description
1 polymer ?
#
loop_
_entity_poly.entity_id
_entity_poly.type
_entity_poly.pdbx_seq_one_letter_code
_entity_poly.pdbx_strand_id
1 'polypeptide(L)'
;PLCDLTAVHYLLKHLPSGTRLHLANSMPVRYAQLFPVRDDIMYFSNRGTSGIDGCTSTCVGMATVCDEPVVLITGDLAFLYDSNALWNPSLKPNLKIVVLNNGGGNIFQMIDTSPEAENLLSFFTTPQSVNLKSLTEAYGLQHFYAGSFQQLTEQFETFKKLPAPAVLEIKTDPEINEQAYKQLLKNIKL
;
A
#
# COMPACT_ATOMS: atom_id res chain seq x y z
N PRO A 1 -9.71 -13.85 6.96
CA PRO A 1 -9.37 -12.64 7.71
C PRO A 1 -8.82 -11.56 6.77
N LEU A 2 -8.89 -10.29 7.17
CA LEU A 2 -8.20 -9.21 6.49
C LEU A 2 -6.71 -9.29 6.83
N CYS A 3 -5.87 -9.31 5.79
CA CYS A 3 -4.42 -9.18 5.89
C CYS A 3 -3.92 -8.48 4.61
N ASP A 4 -2.67 -8.04 4.59
CA ASP A 4 -2.09 -7.33 3.44
C ASP A 4 -2.25 -8.15 2.14
N LEU A 5 -1.98 -9.45 2.20
CA LEU A 5 -2.08 -10.33 1.04
C LEU A 5 -3.51 -10.39 0.47
N THR A 6 -4.52 -10.58 1.33
CA THR A 6 -5.92 -10.63 0.90
C THR A 6 -6.44 -9.27 0.45
N ALA A 7 -5.96 -8.19 1.07
CA ALA A 7 -6.27 -6.82 0.66
C ALA A 7 -5.71 -6.52 -0.73
N VAL A 8 -4.43 -6.80 -0.98
CA VAL A 8 -3.82 -6.59 -2.30
C VAL A 8 -4.51 -7.43 -3.38
N HIS A 9 -4.81 -8.70 -3.09
CA HIS A 9 -5.56 -9.55 -4.02
C HIS A 9 -6.93 -8.94 -4.38
N TYR A 10 -7.68 -8.48 -3.37
CA TYR A 10 -8.97 -7.83 -3.59
C TYR A 10 -8.82 -6.57 -4.45
N LEU A 11 -7.87 -5.70 -4.12
CA LEU A 11 -7.61 -4.47 -4.86
C LEU A 11 -7.29 -4.75 -6.33
N LEU A 12 -6.34 -5.65 -6.61
CA LEU A 12 -5.95 -6.00 -7.97
C LEU A 12 -7.14 -6.49 -8.81
N LYS A 13 -8.07 -7.25 -8.21
CA LYS A 13 -9.28 -7.72 -8.91
C LYS A 13 -10.30 -6.62 -9.21
N HIS A 14 -10.37 -5.56 -8.37
CA HIS A 14 -11.46 -4.59 -8.41
C HIS A 14 -11.04 -3.18 -8.82
N LEU A 15 -9.73 -2.96 -9.13
CA LEU A 15 -9.26 -1.73 -9.74
C LEU A 15 -9.97 -1.49 -11.08
N PRO A 16 -10.33 -0.23 -11.41
CA PRO A 16 -10.88 0.11 -12.73
C PRO A 16 -9.94 -0.31 -13.87
N SER A 17 -10.52 -0.68 -15.01
CA SER A 17 -9.75 -0.88 -16.24
C SER A 17 -9.03 0.42 -16.64
N GLY A 18 -7.85 0.31 -17.25
CA GLY A 18 -7.02 1.45 -17.62
C GLY A 18 -6.23 2.06 -16.45
N THR A 19 -6.35 1.51 -15.23
CA THR A 19 -5.62 2.02 -14.07
C THR A 19 -4.10 1.97 -14.30
N ARG A 20 -3.44 3.07 -13.95
CA ARG A 20 -2.00 3.16 -13.79
C ARG A 20 -1.66 2.84 -12.34
N LEU A 21 -1.32 1.59 -12.08
CA LEU A 21 -1.04 1.09 -10.74
C LEU A 21 0.42 1.26 -10.38
N HIS A 22 0.69 2.10 -9.38
CA HIS A 22 2.02 2.24 -8.79
C HIS A 22 2.12 1.39 -7.53
N LEU A 23 3.11 0.51 -7.50
CA LEU A 23 3.37 -0.38 -6.37
C LEU A 23 4.62 0.10 -5.64
N ALA A 24 4.46 0.48 -4.38
CA ALA A 24 5.61 0.85 -3.54
C ALA A 24 6.50 -0.38 -3.28
N ASN A 25 7.75 -0.09 -3.00
CA ASN A 25 8.73 -1.11 -2.62
C ASN A 25 8.36 -1.80 -1.29
N SER A 26 9.15 -2.77 -0.88
CA SER A 26 8.88 -3.67 0.23
C SER A 26 7.77 -4.69 -0.10
N MET A 27 6.76 -4.87 0.76
CA MET A 27 5.75 -5.91 0.58
C MET A 27 4.71 -5.62 -0.52
N PRO A 28 4.25 -4.38 -0.77
CA PRO A 28 3.23 -4.13 -1.79
C PRO A 28 3.57 -4.72 -3.16
N VAL A 29 4.77 -4.44 -3.69
CA VAL A 29 5.20 -4.99 -5.00
C VAL A 29 5.36 -6.52 -4.95
N ARG A 30 5.80 -7.09 -3.83
CA ARG A 30 5.96 -8.54 -3.67
C ARG A 30 4.62 -9.25 -3.63
N TYR A 31 3.64 -8.72 -2.90
CA TYR A 31 2.29 -9.29 -2.89
C TYR A 31 1.66 -9.26 -4.28
N ALA A 32 1.82 -8.15 -5.02
CA ALA A 32 1.25 -8.06 -6.36
C ALA A 32 1.81 -9.11 -7.33
N GLN A 33 3.09 -9.49 -7.19
CA GLN A 33 3.73 -10.53 -8.01
C GLN A 33 3.19 -11.96 -7.76
N LEU A 34 2.45 -12.18 -6.68
CA LEU A 34 1.87 -13.49 -6.35
C LEU A 34 0.54 -13.76 -7.07
N PHE A 35 0.01 -12.78 -7.78
CA PHE A 35 -1.28 -12.85 -8.46
C PHE A 35 -1.11 -12.69 -9.98
N PRO A 36 -2.06 -13.21 -10.77
CA PRO A 36 -2.05 -13.00 -12.21
C PRO A 36 -2.05 -11.52 -12.59
N VAL A 37 -1.21 -11.17 -13.54
CA VAL A 37 -1.18 -9.83 -14.13
C VAL A 37 -2.46 -9.60 -14.92
N ARG A 38 -3.02 -8.39 -14.80
CA ARG A 38 -4.16 -7.94 -15.59
C ARG A 38 -3.64 -7.13 -16.78
N ASP A 39 -4.04 -7.51 -17.99
CA ASP A 39 -3.61 -6.86 -19.23
C ASP A 39 -4.23 -5.46 -19.43
N ASP A 40 -5.31 -5.17 -18.71
CA ASP A 40 -6.00 -3.88 -18.73
C ASP A 40 -5.50 -2.87 -17.68
N ILE A 41 -4.38 -3.18 -17.00
CA ILE A 41 -3.71 -2.33 -16.00
C ILE A 41 -2.25 -2.14 -16.37
N MET A 42 -1.74 -0.92 -16.23
CA MET A 42 -0.31 -0.64 -16.36
C MET A 42 0.36 -0.61 -15.00
N TYR A 43 1.41 -1.40 -14.81
CA TYR A 43 2.12 -1.54 -13.53
C TYR A 43 3.41 -0.74 -13.51
N PHE A 44 3.64 0.00 -12.44
CA PHE A 44 4.83 0.82 -12.21
C PHE A 44 5.39 0.58 -10.81
N SER A 45 6.70 0.72 -10.65
CA SER A 45 7.36 0.65 -9.34
C SER A 45 8.78 1.25 -9.41
N ASN A 46 9.24 1.86 -8.33
CA ASN A 46 10.57 2.47 -8.22
C ASN A 46 11.63 1.40 -7.89
N ARG A 47 11.98 0.53 -8.85
CA ARG A 47 12.82 -0.65 -8.62
C ARG A 47 14.33 -0.42 -8.77
N GLY A 48 14.80 0.78 -9.11
CA GLY A 48 16.22 1.07 -9.30
C GLY A 48 17.06 0.74 -8.05
N THR A 49 16.82 1.45 -6.97
CA THR A 49 17.46 1.21 -5.66
C THR A 49 16.55 0.51 -4.64
N SER A 50 15.28 0.36 -4.98
CA SER A 50 14.25 -0.28 -4.14
C SER A 50 14.02 0.39 -2.77
N GLY A 51 14.30 1.70 -2.65
CA GLY A 51 14.00 2.50 -1.47
C GLY A 51 12.49 2.62 -1.23
N ILE A 52 12.10 2.93 0.00
CA ILE A 52 10.70 3.16 0.37
C ILE A 52 10.31 4.64 0.31
N ASP A 53 11.26 5.51 0.06
CA ASP A 53 11.10 6.92 -0.24
C ASP A 53 10.69 7.15 -1.70
N GLY A 54 10.09 8.29 -2.02
CA GLY A 54 9.77 8.73 -3.37
C GLY A 54 8.64 7.98 -4.09
N CYS A 55 8.00 6.98 -3.48
CA CYS A 55 6.93 6.21 -4.11
C CYS A 55 5.66 7.04 -4.29
N THR A 56 5.29 7.84 -3.28
CA THR A 56 4.14 8.73 -3.33
C THR A 56 4.38 9.87 -4.31
N SER A 57 5.56 10.50 -4.26
CA SER A 57 5.96 11.58 -5.16
C SER A 57 5.93 11.16 -6.64
N THR A 58 6.45 9.96 -6.96
CA THR A 58 6.42 9.43 -8.33
C THR A 58 4.98 9.21 -8.81
N CYS A 59 4.13 8.65 -7.94
CA CYS A 59 2.71 8.44 -8.25
C CYS A 59 1.96 9.77 -8.43
N VAL A 60 2.21 10.76 -7.59
CA VAL A 60 1.67 12.12 -7.75
C VAL A 60 2.11 12.71 -9.08
N GLY A 61 3.40 12.63 -9.41
CA GLY A 61 3.92 13.10 -10.71
C GLY A 61 3.21 12.44 -11.90
N MET A 62 2.98 11.12 -11.84
CA MET A 62 2.22 10.41 -12.87
C MET A 62 0.78 10.94 -12.99
N ALA A 63 0.10 11.16 -11.88
CA ALA A 63 -1.27 11.67 -11.88
C ALA A 63 -1.38 13.06 -12.51
N THR A 64 -0.32 13.88 -12.48
CA THR A 64 -0.34 15.23 -13.10
C THR A 64 -0.34 15.20 -14.63
N VAL A 65 0.19 14.13 -15.25
CA VAL A 65 0.43 14.04 -16.70
C VAL A 65 -0.51 13.10 -17.43
N CYS A 66 -1.43 12.43 -16.71
CA CYS A 66 -2.43 11.56 -17.33
C CYS A 66 -3.81 11.79 -16.72
N ASP A 67 -4.85 11.34 -17.42
CA ASP A 67 -6.26 11.47 -16.99
C ASP A 67 -6.85 10.13 -16.53
N GLU A 68 -6.18 9.01 -16.82
CA GLU A 68 -6.59 7.68 -16.36
C GLU A 68 -6.49 7.58 -14.84
N PRO A 69 -7.21 6.64 -14.22
CA PRO A 69 -7.09 6.39 -12.78
C PRO A 69 -5.64 6.05 -12.40
N VAL A 70 -5.08 6.76 -11.45
CA VAL A 70 -3.75 6.52 -10.89
C VAL A 70 -3.89 6.04 -9.47
N VAL A 71 -3.43 4.84 -9.18
CA VAL A 71 -3.53 4.22 -7.87
C VAL A 71 -2.14 3.86 -7.35
N LEU A 72 -1.84 4.30 -6.14
CA LEU A 72 -0.68 3.84 -5.38
C LEU A 72 -1.12 2.80 -4.36
N ILE A 73 -0.44 1.65 -4.29
CA ILE A 73 -0.50 0.75 -3.13
C ILE A 73 0.85 0.84 -2.42
N THR A 74 0.85 1.28 -1.17
CA THR A 74 2.05 1.54 -0.38
C THR A 74 1.92 0.99 1.04
N GLY A 75 3.05 0.76 1.72
CA GLY A 75 3.07 0.51 3.16
C GLY A 75 3.03 1.81 3.95
N ASP A 76 2.72 1.72 5.23
CA ASP A 76 2.64 2.87 6.14
C ASP A 76 3.97 3.63 6.27
N LEU A 77 5.10 2.94 6.44
CA LEU A 77 6.40 3.60 6.51
C LEU A 77 6.74 4.32 5.20
N ALA A 78 6.55 3.68 4.05
CA ALA A 78 6.80 4.30 2.75
C ALA A 78 5.91 5.53 2.52
N PHE A 79 4.66 5.48 2.97
CA PHE A 79 3.75 6.62 2.95
C PHE A 79 4.23 7.76 3.84
N LEU A 80 4.67 7.46 5.07
CA LEU A 80 5.19 8.46 5.99
C LEU A 80 6.49 9.11 5.49
N TYR A 81 7.41 8.33 4.93
CA TYR A 81 8.67 8.82 4.38
C TYR A 81 8.49 9.80 3.23
N ASP A 82 7.39 9.71 2.48
CA ASP A 82 7.13 10.51 1.29
C ASP A 82 5.75 11.22 1.33
N SER A 83 5.21 11.41 2.52
CA SER A 83 3.92 12.10 2.72
C SER A 83 3.96 13.57 2.30
N ASN A 84 5.14 14.18 2.26
CA ASN A 84 5.35 15.53 1.76
C ASN A 84 4.94 15.72 0.29
N ALA A 85 4.81 14.67 -0.50
CA ALA A 85 4.24 14.76 -1.85
C ALA A 85 2.80 15.32 -1.86
N LEU A 86 2.08 15.19 -0.74
CA LEU A 86 0.64 15.51 -0.63
C LEU A 86 0.36 17.01 -0.41
N TRP A 87 1.35 17.82 -0.04
CA TRP A 87 1.15 19.29 0.04
C TRP A 87 1.13 19.97 -1.34
N ASN A 88 1.40 19.21 -2.41
CA ASN A 88 1.40 19.72 -3.76
C ASN A 88 0.00 20.25 -4.16
N PRO A 89 -0.14 21.54 -4.56
CA PRO A 89 -1.43 22.11 -4.92
C PRO A 89 -2.01 21.54 -6.23
N SER A 90 -1.24 20.76 -6.99
CA SER A 90 -1.64 20.20 -8.28
C SER A 90 -2.12 18.75 -8.19
N LEU A 91 -2.54 18.28 -7.00
CA LEU A 91 -3.13 16.95 -6.86
C LEU A 91 -4.41 16.83 -7.70
N LYS A 92 -4.45 15.85 -8.60
CA LYS A 92 -5.59 15.62 -9.48
C LYS A 92 -6.62 14.66 -8.88
N PRO A 93 -7.90 14.73 -9.28
CA PRO A 93 -8.97 13.85 -8.80
C PRO A 93 -8.76 12.36 -9.12
N ASN A 94 -7.99 12.05 -10.16
CA ASN A 94 -7.67 10.67 -10.57
C ASN A 94 -6.69 9.95 -9.63
N LEU A 95 -6.05 10.67 -8.69
CA LEU A 95 -5.10 10.09 -7.74
C LEU A 95 -5.81 9.38 -6.58
N LYS A 96 -5.49 8.12 -6.35
CA LYS A 96 -5.95 7.31 -5.23
C LYS A 96 -4.77 6.62 -4.55
N ILE A 97 -4.67 6.74 -3.23
CA ILE A 97 -3.58 6.16 -2.45
C ILE A 97 -4.17 5.14 -1.48
N VAL A 98 -3.71 3.90 -1.56
CA VAL A 98 -4.04 2.84 -0.62
C VAL A 98 -2.83 2.58 0.27
N VAL A 99 -3.02 2.71 1.57
CA VAL A 99 -1.97 2.48 2.58
C VAL A 99 -2.25 1.20 3.34
N LEU A 100 -1.38 0.21 3.21
CA LEU A 100 -1.36 -0.98 4.05
C LEU A 100 -0.70 -0.62 5.37
N ASN A 101 -1.52 -0.38 6.41
CA ASN A 101 -1.05 0.03 7.73
C ASN A 101 -1.00 -1.19 8.67
N ASN A 102 0.16 -1.83 8.71
CA ASN A 102 0.45 -2.93 9.63
C ASN A 102 1.30 -2.50 10.85
N GLY A 103 1.59 -1.20 10.99
CA GLY A 103 2.29 -0.62 12.13
C GLY A 103 3.81 -0.61 12.02
N GLY A 104 4.39 -0.78 10.81
CA GLY A 104 5.83 -0.70 10.60
C GLY A 104 6.38 -1.56 9.46
N GLY A 105 7.68 -1.86 9.51
CA GLY A 105 8.37 -2.65 8.48
C GLY A 105 8.15 -4.15 8.61
N ASN A 106 6.96 -4.62 8.33
CA ASN A 106 6.53 -6.01 8.53
C ASN A 106 7.36 -7.04 7.71
N ILE A 107 8.02 -6.62 6.64
CA ILE A 107 8.91 -7.48 5.84
C ILE A 107 9.99 -8.15 6.69
N PHE A 108 10.52 -7.45 7.70
CA PHE A 108 11.59 -7.97 8.54
C PHE A 108 11.14 -9.10 9.47
N GLN A 109 9.84 -9.21 9.76
CA GLN A 109 9.25 -10.33 10.51
C GLN A 109 9.02 -11.56 9.61
N MET A 110 9.00 -11.38 8.29
CA MET A 110 8.76 -12.46 7.32
C MET A 110 10.04 -13.15 6.86
N ILE A 111 11.19 -12.58 7.19
CA ILE A 111 12.51 -13.14 6.89
C ILE A 111 12.98 -13.89 8.14
N ASP A 112 13.45 -15.14 7.94
CA ASP A 112 14.05 -15.90 9.04
C ASP A 112 15.30 -15.15 9.53
N THR A 113 15.23 -14.62 10.74
CA THR A 113 16.31 -13.90 11.40
C THR A 113 17.06 -14.83 12.34
N SER A 114 18.37 -14.64 12.49
CA SER A 114 19.14 -15.36 13.50
C SER A 114 18.73 -14.89 14.90
N PRO A 115 18.92 -15.72 15.95
CA PRO A 115 18.62 -15.33 17.34
C PRO A 115 19.32 -14.04 17.78
N GLU A 116 20.53 -13.77 17.23
CA GLU A 116 21.28 -12.55 17.53
C GLU A 116 20.62 -11.30 16.90
N ALA A 117 19.89 -11.49 15.80
CA ALA A 117 19.19 -10.40 15.11
C ALA A 117 17.82 -10.08 15.74
N GLU A 118 17.26 -10.96 16.58
CA GLU A 118 15.96 -10.71 17.25
C GLU A 118 16.01 -9.42 18.09
N ASN A 119 17.10 -9.15 18.78
CA ASN A 119 17.27 -7.93 19.56
C ASN A 119 17.33 -6.65 18.71
N LEU A 120 17.64 -6.76 17.42
CA LEU A 120 17.69 -5.66 16.47
C LEU A 120 16.41 -5.53 15.66
N LEU A 121 15.50 -6.50 15.77
CA LEU A 121 14.28 -6.54 14.96
C LEU A 121 13.41 -5.29 15.14
N SER A 122 13.34 -4.75 16.35
CA SER A 122 12.60 -3.51 16.64
C SER A 122 13.13 -2.29 15.88
N PHE A 123 14.45 -2.22 15.66
CA PHE A 123 15.06 -1.15 14.86
C PHE A 123 14.72 -1.30 13.38
N PHE A 124 14.73 -2.53 12.85
CA PHE A 124 14.42 -2.79 11.44
C PHE A 124 12.92 -2.64 11.17
N THR A 125 12.07 -3.11 12.06
CA THR A 125 10.59 -3.00 11.91
C THR A 125 10.11 -1.58 12.09
N THR A 126 10.86 -0.73 12.79
CA THR A 126 10.52 0.68 12.98
C THR A 126 9.03 0.86 13.32
N PRO A 127 8.56 0.37 14.50
CA PRO A 127 7.16 0.48 14.86
C PRO A 127 6.69 1.93 14.84
N GLN A 128 5.50 2.18 14.29
CA GLN A 128 4.93 3.52 14.20
C GLN A 128 3.48 3.55 14.70
N SER A 129 3.07 4.70 15.23
CA SER A 129 1.73 4.96 15.76
C SER A 129 1.14 6.28 15.24
N VAL A 130 1.61 6.74 14.08
CA VAL A 130 1.12 7.99 13.48
C VAL A 130 -0.35 7.84 13.09
N ASN A 131 -1.17 8.82 13.45
CA ASN A 131 -2.55 8.87 13.02
C ASN A 131 -2.62 9.30 11.54
N LEU A 132 -2.76 8.33 10.64
CA LEU A 132 -2.78 8.58 9.20
C LEU A 132 -4.00 9.40 8.76
N LYS A 133 -5.13 9.31 9.48
CA LYS A 133 -6.30 10.15 9.23
C LYS A 133 -5.95 11.62 9.42
N SER A 134 -5.42 11.98 10.59
CA SER A 134 -5.03 13.36 10.89
C SER A 134 -4.00 13.90 9.90
N LEU A 135 -3.01 13.08 9.52
CA LEU A 135 -2.00 13.45 8.54
C LEU A 135 -2.63 13.70 7.15
N THR A 136 -3.50 12.82 6.70
CA THR A 136 -4.21 12.93 5.42
C THR A 136 -5.08 14.18 5.36
N GLU A 137 -5.87 14.42 6.42
CA GLU A 137 -6.75 15.58 6.54
C GLU A 137 -5.97 16.90 6.62
N ALA A 138 -4.77 16.90 7.23
CA ALA A 138 -3.90 18.09 7.26
C ALA A 138 -3.44 18.53 5.86
N TYR A 139 -3.36 17.60 4.90
CA TYR A 139 -3.09 17.90 3.49
C TYR A 139 -4.38 18.17 2.68
N GLY A 140 -5.54 18.21 3.31
CA GLY A 140 -6.82 18.47 2.65
C GLY A 140 -7.39 17.30 1.83
N LEU A 141 -6.88 16.08 2.02
CA LEU A 141 -7.40 14.88 1.33
C LEU A 141 -8.47 14.19 2.18
N GLN A 142 -9.40 13.51 1.49
CA GLN A 142 -10.35 12.63 2.16
C GLN A 142 -9.67 11.33 2.61
N HIS A 143 -10.00 10.91 3.83
CA HIS A 143 -9.52 9.67 4.42
C HIS A 143 -10.62 8.64 4.54
N PHE A 144 -10.36 7.43 4.05
CA PHE A 144 -11.18 6.23 4.19
C PHE A 144 -10.44 5.22 5.06
N TYR A 145 -11.19 4.41 5.82
CA TYR A 145 -10.61 3.43 6.73
C TYR A 145 -11.26 2.06 6.58
N ALA A 146 -10.46 1.01 6.59
CA ALA A 146 -10.91 -0.37 6.61
C ALA A 146 -10.09 -1.20 7.60
N GLY A 147 -10.70 -1.67 8.68
CA GLY A 147 -10.12 -2.62 9.65
C GLY A 147 -10.72 -4.03 9.56
N SER A 148 -11.62 -4.26 8.58
CA SER A 148 -12.16 -5.58 8.26
C SER A 148 -12.36 -5.74 6.76
N PHE A 149 -12.47 -6.99 6.29
CA PHE A 149 -12.68 -7.26 4.86
C PHE A 149 -14.01 -6.69 4.36
N GLN A 150 -15.05 -6.70 5.19
CA GLN A 150 -16.33 -6.08 4.87
C GLN A 150 -16.15 -4.57 4.68
N GLN A 151 -15.50 -3.88 5.62
CA GLN A 151 -15.22 -2.46 5.49
C GLN A 151 -14.38 -2.16 4.25
N LEU A 152 -13.38 -2.99 3.93
CA LEU A 152 -12.59 -2.82 2.71
C LEU A 152 -13.48 -2.83 1.47
N THR A 153 -14.40 -3.79 1.35
CA THR A 153 -15.29 -3.90 0.19
C THR A 153 -16.23 -2.69 0.06
N GLU A 154 -16.81 -2.24 1.17
CA GLU A 154 -17.72 -1.09 1.21
C GLU A 154 -16.99 0.23 0.92
N GLN A 155 -15.87 0.48 1.60
CA GLN A 155 -15.12 1.72 1.48
C GLN A 155 -14.45 1.86 0.11
N PHE A 156 -13.94 0.76 -0.45
CA PHE A 156 -13.27 0.78 -1.75
C PHE A 156 -14.20 1.18 -2.89
N GLU A 157 -15.47 0.75 -2.86
CA GLU A 157 -16.46 1.13 -3.89
C GLU A 157 -16.72 2.64 -3.91
N THR A 158 -16.76 3.29 -2.75
CA THR A 158 -16.91 4.75 -2.65
C THR A 158 -15.60 5.47 -3.00
N PHE A 159 -14.49 4.99 -2.46
CA PHE A 159 -13.16 5.55 -2.64
C PHE A 159 -12.75 5.63 -4.12
N LYS A 160 -12.91 4.55 -4.88
CA LYS A 160 -12.51 4.52 -6.30
C LYS A 160 -13.33 5.45 -7.20
N LYS A 161 -14.57 5.80 -6.82
CA LYS A 161 -15.48 6.66 -7.59
C LYS A 161 -15.41 8.13 -7.18
N LEU A 162 -14.70 8.45 -6.09
CA LEU A 162 -14.63 9.81 -5.59
C LEU A 162 -13.97 10.74 -6.62
N PRO A 163 -14.57 11.89 -7.00
CA PRO A 163 -13.98 12.85 -7.91
C PRO A 163 -13.00 13.80 -7.22
N ALA A 164 -12.14 13.26 -6.34
CA ALA A 164 -11.13 14.00 -5.59
C ALA A 164 -9.97 13.06 -5.21
N PRO A 165 -8.75 13.57 -5.00
CA PRO A 165 -7.67 12.76 -4.46
C PRO A 165 -8.03 12.27 -3.05
N ALA A 166 -7.69 11.02 -2.74
CA ALA A 166 -8.06 10.42 -1.47
C ALA A 166 -7.06 9.34 -1.01
N VAL A 167 -7.09 9.05 0.28
CA VAL A 167 -6.32 7.98 0.91
C VAL A 167 -7.27 6.95 1.52
N LEU A 168 -7.05 5.68 1.22
CA LEU A 168 -7.68 4.53 1.88
C LEU A 168 -6.65 3.84 2.76
N GLU A 169 -6.82 3.93 4.06
CA GLU A 169 -6.04 3.19 5.05
C GLU A 169 -6.67 1.81 5.28
N ILE A 170 -5.89 0.76 5.07
CA ILE A 170 -6.26 -0.62 5.37
C ILE A 170 -5.44 -1.05 6.59
N LYS A 171 -6.08 -1.14 7.75
CA LYS A 171 -5.43 -1.58 8.98
C LYS A 171 -5.39 -3.11 9.03
N THR A 172 -4.18 -3.65 9.15
CA THR A 172 -3.94 -5.09 9.26
C THR A 172 -3.11 -5.43 10.49
N ASP A 173 -3.10 -6.69 10.84
CA ASP A 173 -2.33 -7.23 11.95
C ASP A 173 -1.02 -7.85 11.41
N PRO A 174 0.16 -7.46 11.92
CA PRO A 174 1.45 -7.97 11.44
C PRO A 174 1.61 -9.48 11.63
N GLU A 175 1.09 -10.06 12.73
CA GLU A 175 1.18 -11.50 12.98
C GLU A 175 0.32 -12.30 11.99
N ILE A 176 -0.89 -11.80 11.68
CA ILE A 176 -1.76 -12.41 10.66
C ILE A 176 -1.12 -12.30 9.27
N ASN A 177 -0.46 -11.19 8.97
CA ASN A 177 0.27 -10.99 7.71
C ASN A 177 1.40 -12.01 7.56
N GLU A 178 2.20 -12.19 8.61
CA GLU A 178 3.30 -13.16 8.63
C GLU A 178 2.79 -14.60 8.42
N GLN A 179 1.76 -15.00 9.18
CA GLN A 179 1.18 -16.33 9.06
C GLN A 179 0.61 -16.59 7.66
N ALA A 180 -0.14 -15.64 7.10
CA ALA A 180 -0.73 -15.76 5.77
C ALA A 180 0.36 -15.90 4.69
N TYR A 181 1.43 -15.11 4.77
CA TYR A 181 2.53 -15.16 3.82
C TYR A 181 3.32 -16.47 3.90
N LYS A 182 3.68 -16.91 5.12
CA LYS A 182 4.38 -18.19 5.33
C LYS A 182 3.55 -19.38 4.87
N GLN A 183 2.23 -19.36 5.12
CA GLN A 183 1.34 -20.43 4.63
C GLN A 183 1.26 -20.46 3.10
N LEU A 184 1.18 -19.31 2.45
CA LEU A 184 1.18 -19.24 0.99
C LEU A 184 2.48 -19.83 0.41
N LEU A 185 3.64 -19.44 0.94
CA LEU A 185 4.93 -19.95 0.48
C LEU A 185 5.07 -21.47 0.65
N LYS A 186 4.52 -22.05 1.74
CA LYS A 186 4.49 -23.52 1.92
C LYS A 186 3.66 -24.20 0.86
N ASN A 187 2.57 -23.58 0.41
CA ASN A 187 1.69 -24.15 -0.62
C ASN A 187 2.24 -23.99 -2.04
N ILE A 188 3.18 -23.05 -2.26
CA ILE A 188 3.85 -22.84 -3.56
C ILE A 188 5.12 -23.71 -3.70
N LYS A 189 5.71 -24.14 -2.59
CA LYS A 189 6.84 -25.10 -2.63
C LYS A 189 6.31 -26.46 -3.08
N LEU A 190 6.40 -26.69 -4.38
CA LEU A 190 6.30 -28.00 -5.01
C LEU A 190 7.47 -28.89 -4.63
#